data_12b48df2494f1bfaf320b97163353ad2
#
_entry.id   12b48df2494f1bfaf320b97163353ad2
#
_cell.length_a   1.000
_cell.length_b   1.000
_cell.length_c   1.000
_cell.angle_alpha   90.00
_cell.angle_beta   90.00
_cell.angle_gamma   90.00
#
_symmetry.space_group_name_H-M   'P 1'
#
loop_
_entity.id
_entity.type
_entity.pdbx_description
1 polymer ?
#
loop_
_entity_poly.entity_id
_entity_poly.type
_entity_poly.pdbx_seq_one_letter_code
_entity_poly.pdbx_strand_id
1 'polypeptide(L)'
;MIELSQVTKTFGGAKRALDELTLTVPQGAVYGLVGSNGAGKSTAIRHITGIYRPDSSSVTIGGLPVYENPTVKSRVGYIPDDLGVLGGGTIKELAAFFRTMYPRFDTKRYAALRDVFRLDESMPLRRFSRGMQKHAAFWLALSMRPDYLVLDEPVDGLDPVMRRQIWSLVVEDVAGYGTTVLVSSHNLRELEDICDHVGIMHRGRMLLERSLAELQDNFVKVQLVTEHPLPPSLHVLHESTLGRVQTLILRGDPQTVAEELAASAPMLCDLLPLSLEEIFIYELGGTGYDVKNLVL
;
A
#
# COMPACT_ATOMS: atom_id res chain seq x y z
N MET A 1 10.92 4.29 -10.41
CA MET A 1 10.89 2.87 -10.04
C MET A 1 11.73 2.68 -8.77
N ILE A 2 11.25 1.89 -7.80
CA ILE A 2 11.99 1.47 -6.61
C ILE A 2 12.23 -0.03 -6.77
N GLU A 3 13.45 -0.50 -6.49
CA GLU A 3 13.82 -1.90 -6.68
C GLU A 3 14.64 -2.44 -5.51
N LEU A 4 14.22 -3.59 -5.01
CA LEU A 4 14.98 -4.44 -4.11
C LEU A 4 15.27 -5.74 -4.86
N SER A 5 16.54 -6.13 -4.95
CA SER A 5 16.95 -7.36 -5.65
C SER A 5 17.55 -8.33 -4.66
N GLN A 6 16.79 -9.37 -4.27
CA GLN A 6 17.23 -10.44 -3.35
C GLN A 6 17.87 -9.93 -2.05
N VAL A 7 17.26 -8.90 -1.46
CA VAL A 7 17.79 -8.25 -0.26
C VAL A 7 17.65 -9.14 0.96
N THR A 8 18.76 -9.38 1.63
CA THR A 8 18.79 -10.10 2.92
C THR A 8 19.24 -9.17 4.04
N LYS A 9 18.58 -9.27 5.19
CA LYS A 9 18.94 -8.55 6.41
C LYS A 9 18.74 -9.40 7.65
N THR A 10 19.81 -9.53 8.42
CA THR A 10 19.81 -10.29 9.69
C THR A 10 20.13 -9.35 10.84
N PHE A 11 19.42 -9.49 11.95
CA PHE A 11 19.67 -8.79 13.20
C PHE A 11 19.99 -9.78 14.32
N GLY A 12 20.98 -9.45 15.17
CA GLY A 12 21.30 -10.24 16.36
C GLY A 12 21.78 -11.67 16.08
N GLY A 13 22.31 -11.94 14.90
CA GLY A 13 23.00 -13.19 14.56
C GLY A 13 22.13 -14.39 14.15
N ALA A 14 20.80 -14.36 14.33
CA ALA A 14 19.95 -15.51 14.02
C ALA A 14 18.66 -15.19 13.25
N LYS A 15 18.04 -14.04 13.49
CA LYS A 15 16.73 -13.73 12.89
C LYS A 15 16.90 -12.97 11.58
N ARG A 16 16.58 -13.61 10.46
CA ARG A 16 16.45 -12.92 9.17
C ARG A 16 15.16 -12.09 9.18
N ALA A 17 15.31 -10.77 9.10
CA ALA A 17 14.19 -9.85 8.97
C ALA A 17 13.77 -9.67 7.51
N LEU A 18 14.72 -9.76 6.57
CA LEU A 18 14.49 -9.92 5.14
C LEU A 18 15.27 -11.15 4.67
N ASP A 19 14.67 -11.94 3.81
CA ASP A 19 15.21 -13.20 3.31
C ASP A 19 15.02 -13.26 1.79
N GLU A 20 16.06 -12.82 1.05
CA GLU A 20 16.08 -12.75 -0.41
C GLU A 20 14.87 -11.95 -0.98
N LEU A 21 14.49 -10.88 -0.29
CA LEU A 21 13.35 -10.06 -0.71
C LEU A 21 13.61 -9.41 -2.06
N THR A 22 12.75 -9.70 -3.01
CA THR A 22 12.66 -8.98 -4.30
C THR A 22 11.34 -8.24 -4.34
N LEU A 23 11.39 -6.96 -4.70
CA LEU A 23 10.26 -6.04 -4.76
C LEU A 23 10.49 -5.01 -5.84
N THR A 24 9.48 -4.73 -6.67
CA THR A 24 9.54 -3.71 -7.71
C THR A 24 8.33 -2.79 -7.63
N VAL A 25 8.55 -1.50 -7.31
CA VAL A 25 7.51 -0.47 -7.37
C VAL A 25 7.63 0.25 -8.71
N PRO A 26 6.63 0.13 -9.61
CA PRO A 26 6.64 0.84 -10.88
C PRO A 26 6.66 2.36 -10.70
N GLN A 27 7.20 3.08 -11.65
CA GLN A 27 7.21 4.53 -11.60
C GLN A 27 5.80 5.10 -11.77
N GLY A 28 5.41 6.05 -10.93
CA GLY A 28 4.09 6.67 -10.95
C GLY A 28 2.98 5.80 -10.38
N ALA A 29 3.33 4.64 -9.82
CA ALA A 29 2.38 3.74 -9.18
C ALA A 29 2.14 4.09 -7.71
N VAL A 30 0.99 3.67 -7.19
CA VAL A 30 0.69 3.57 -5.76
C VAL A 30 0.77 2.10 -5.37
N TYR A 31 1.84 1.72 -4.72
CA TYR A 31 2.12 0.33 -4.35
C TYR A 31 1.83 0.08 -2.86
N GLY A 32 0.94 -0.87 -2.58
CA GLY A 32 0.61 -1.35 -1.25
C GLY A 32 1.50 -2.51 -0.81
N LEU A 33 2.30 -2.35 0.24
CA LEU A 33 3.10 -3.41 0.85
C LEU A 33 2.38 -3.93 2.09
N VAL A 34 1.77 -5.11 1.96
CA VAL A 34 0.91 -5.71 3.00
C VAL A 34 1.60 -6.85 3.71
N GLY A 35 1.26 -7.04 4.97
CA GLY A 35 1.73 -8.17 5.76
C GLY A 35 1.50 -7.98 7.25
N SER A 36 1.44 -9.07 7.99
CA SER A 36 1.28 -9.04 9.45
C SER A 36 2.42 -8.30 10.16
N ASN A 37 2.20 -7.94 11.41
CA ASN A 37 3.24 -7.36 12.24
C ASN A 37 4.44 -8.32 12.34
N GLY A 38 5.64 -7.79 12.06
CA GLY A 38 6.86 -8.59 12.01
C GLY A 38 7.13 -9.29 10.66
N ALA A 39 6.31 -9.08 9.63
CA ALA A 39 6.55 -9.61 8.28
C ALA A 39 7.82 -9.07 7.60
N GLY A 40 8.35 -7.92 8.07
CA GLY A 40 9.56 -7.29 7.51
C GLY A 40 9.30 -5.97 6.79
N LYS A 41 8.04 -5.48 6.70
CA LYS A 41 7.66 -4.26 5.96
C LYS A 41 8.51 -3.05 6.33
N SER A 42 8.53 -2.64 7.60
CA SER A 42 9.34 -1.49 8.05
C SER A 42 10.85 -1.71 7.85
N THR A 43 11.32 -2.97 7.88
CA THR A 43 12.71 -3.27 7.56
C THR A 43 12.99 -3.03 6.08
N ALA A 44 12.12 -3.48 5.18
CA ALA A 44 12.22 -3.20 3.74
C ALA A 44 12.20 -1.69 3.46
N ILE A 45 11.26 -0.96 4.08
CA ILE A 45 11.15 0.50 3.98
C ILE A 45 12.44 1.21 4.43
N ARG A 46 13.04 0.77 5.54
CA ARG A 46 14.31 1.36 6.02
C ARG A 46 15.50 1.09 5.09
N HIS A 47 15.45 0.05 4.27
CA HIS A 47 16.43 -0.16 3.18
C HIS A 47 16.13 0.77 1.99
N ILE A 48 14.86 0.91 1.61
CA ILE A 48 14.41 1.81 0.53
C ILE A 48 14.76 3.28 0.86
N THR A 49 14.63 3.67 2.12
CA THR A 49 14.99 5.04 2.57
C THR A 49 16.48 5.21 2.87
N GLY A 50 17.28 4.13 2.71
CA GLY A 50 18.73 4.13 2.95
C GLY A 50 19.11 4.36 4.41
N ILE A 51 18.22 4.01 5.36
CA ILE A 51 18.53 3.99 6.79
C ILE A 51 19.35 2.73 7.12
N TYR A 52 19.00 1.59 6.50
CA TYR A 52 19.75 0.35 6.66
C TYR A 52 20.54 0.03 5.39
N ARG A 53 21.74 -0.48 5.59
CA ARG A 53 22.54 -1.13 4.55
C ARG A 53 22.10 -2.60 4.45
N PRO A 54 21.83 -3.14 3.26
CA PRO A 54 21.57 -4.56 3.09
C PRO A 54 22.86 -5.38 3.39
N ASP A 55 22.66 -6.60 3.90
CA ASP A 55 23.79 -7.52 4.14
C ASP A 55 24.26 -8.12 2.80
N SER A 56 23.34 -8.30 1.86
CA SER A 56 23.63 -8.73 0.48
C SER A 56 22.70 -8.02 -0.51
N SER A 57 23.15 -7.94 -1.76
CA SER A 57 22.40 -7.42 -2.90
C SER A 57 22.18 -5.90 -2.89
N SER A 58 21.21 -5.39 -3.64
CA SER A 58 21.10 -3.96 -3.92
C SER A 58 19.69 -3.43 -3.70
N VAL A 59 19.63 -2.14 -3.33
CA VAL A 59 18.40 -1.35 -3.30
C VAL A 59 18.63 -0.10 -4.12
N THR A 60 17.79 0.09 -5.14
CA THR A 60 17.90 1.24 -6.05
C THR A 60 16.59 2.03 -6.14
N ILE A 61 16.73 3.32 -6.38
CA ILE A 61 15.65 4.23 -6.73
C ILE A 61 16.04 4.97 -8.00
N GLY A 62 15.20 4.84 -9.04
CA GLY A 62 15.51 5.38 -10.36
C GLY A 62 16.82 4.83 -10.94
N GLY A 63 17.12 3.57 -10.66
CA GLY A 63 18.34 2.89 -11.11
C GLY A 63 19.61 3.25 -10.33
N LEU A 64 19.53 4.12 -9.32
CA LEU A 64 20.68 4.55 -8.51
C LEU A 64 20.63 3.93 -7.10
N PRO A 65 21.79 3.51 -6.54
CA PRO A 65 21.83 2.98 -5.18
C PRO A 65 21.42 4.03 -4.17
N VAL A 66 20.65 3.62 -3.14
CA VAL A 66 20.06 4.53 -2.15
C VAL A 66 20.98 4.78 -0.96
N TYR A 67 21.69 3.73 -0.50
CA TYR A 67 22.51 3.82 0.71
C TYR A 67 23.64 4.85 0.53
N GLU A 68 23.77 5.79 1.48
CA GLU A 68 24.73 6.90 1.44
C GLU A 68 24.71 7.76 0.16
N ASN A 69 23.53 7.87 -0.48
CA ASN A 69 23.36 8.67 -1.68
C ASN A 69 22.43 9.90 -1.43
N PRO A 70 22.98 11.06 -1.10
CA PRO A 70 22.18 12.27 -0.82
C PRO A 70 21.32 12.72 -2.00
N THR A 71 21.81 12.53 -3.23
CA THR A 71 21.08 12.90 -4.45
C THR A 71 19.79 12.10 -4.60
N VAL A 72 19.82 10.80 -4.32
CA VAL A 72 18.62 9.97 -4.31
C VAL A 72 17.73 10.33 -3.13
N LYS A 73 18.31 10.46 -1.92
CA LYS A 73 17.55 10.76 -0.70
C LYS A 73 16.82 12.10 -0.77
N SER A 74 17.36 13.11 -1.44
CA SER A 74 16.70 14.42 -1.62
C SER A 74 15.44 14.35 -2.51
N ARG A 75 15.20 13.22 -3.17
CA ARG A 75 14.01 12.95 -3.99
C ARG A 75 12.98 12.06 -3.29
N VAL A 76 13.28 11.58 -2.07
CA VAL A 76 12.45 10.65 -1.30
C VAL A 76 11.82 11.39 -0.12
N GLY A 77 10.49 11.43 -0.08
CA GLY A 77 9.72 11.78 1.12
C GLY A 77 9.46 10.52 1.93
N TYR A 78 9.66 10.58 3.23
CA TYR A 78 9.44 9.44 4.12
C TYR A 78 8.61 9.82 5.34
N ILE A 79 7.54 9.08 5.58
CA ILE A 79 6.74 9.17 6.81
C ILE A 79 6.87 7.83 7.53
N PRO A 80 7.60 7.79 8.66
CA PRO A 80 7.72 6.57 9.48
C PRO A 80 6.44 6.36 10.31
N ASP A 81 6.21 5.12 10.75
CA ASP A 81 5.17 4.78 11.71
C ASP A 81 5.39 5.52 13.05
N ASP A 82 6.61 5.51 13.57
CA ASP A 82 6.98 6.28 14.77
C ASP A 82 7.47 7.68 14.40
N LEU A 83 6.62 8.68 14.66
CA LEU A 83 6.91 10.10 14.40
C LEU A 83 7.75 10.77 15.50
N GLY A 84 8.14 10.06 16.54
CA GLY A 84 9.03 10.57 17.59
C GLY A 84 10.37 11.10 17.05
N VAL A 85 10.78 10.63 15.88
CA VAL A 85 11.98 11.11 15.14
C VAL A 85 11.86 12.56 14.68
N LEU A 86 10.66 13.14 14.54
CA LEU A 86 10.48 14.55 14.17
C LEU A 86 10.88 15.52 15.28
N GLY A 87 11.19 15.00 16.47
CA GLY A 87 11.74 15.78 17.58
C GLY A 87 10.76 16.76 18.21
N GLY A 88 11.30 17.73 18.95
CA GLY A 88 10.51 18.71 19.68
C GLY A 88 10.21 20.01 18.91
N GLY A 89 10.57 20.10 17.63
CA GLY A 89 10.39 21.29 16.81
C GLY A 89 8.92 21.58 16.46
N THR A 90 8.70 22.74 15.87
CA THR A 90 7.41 23.18 15.33
C THR A 90 7.33 22.82 13.83
N ILE A 91 6.12 22.79 13.27
CA ILE A 91 5.93 22.60 11.81
C ILE A 91 6.71 23.64 11.03
N LYS A 92 6.68 24.90 11.48
CA LYS A 92 7.37 26.02 10.85
C LYS A 92 8.89 25.84 10.82
N GLU A 93 9.49 25.39 11.92
CA GLU A 93 10.93 25.13 12.01
C GLU A 93 11.34 23.96 11.10
N LEU A 94 10.56 22.86 11.11
CA LEU A 94 10.80 21.74 10.24
C LEU A 94 10.62 22.08 8.76
N ALA A 95 9.62 22.89 8.40
CA ALA A 95 9.43 23.37 7.05
C ALA A 95 10.63 24.25 6.58
N ALA A 96 11.16 25.12 7.47
CA ALA A 96 12.35 25.89 7.18
C ALA A 96 13.57 24.99 6.94
N PHE A 97 13.75 23.96 7.77
CA PHE A 97 14.82 22.97 7.62
C PHE A 97 14.66 22.16 6.31
N PHE A 98 13.48 21.61 6.04
CA PHE A 98 13.25 20.82 4.83
C PHE A 98 13.40 21.63 3.55
N ARG A 99 13.08 22.92 3.58
CA ARG A 99 13.33 23.82 2.44
C ARG A 99 14.81 23.93 2.09
N THR A 100 15.73 23.75 3.04
CA THR A 100 17.17 23.72 2.75
C THR A 100 17.64 22.36 2.24
N MET A 101 16.97 21.27 2.63
CA MET A 101 17.36 19.90 2.31
C MET A 101 16.73 19.37 1.02
N TYR A 102 15.53 19.83 0.69
CA TYR A 102 14.75 19.35 -0.46
C TYR A 102 14.66 20.46 -1.51
N PRO A 103 15.40 20.33 -2.63
CA PRO A 103 15.46 21.38 -3.67
C PRO A 103 14.10 21.73 -4.31
N ARG A 104 13.14 20.78 -4.25
CA ARG A 104 11.80 20.93 -4.82
C ARG A 104 10.74 21.36 -3.80
N PHE A 105 11.15 21.78 -2.59
CA PHE A 105 10.18 22.23 -1.58
C PHE A 105 9.30 23.36 -2.10
N ASP A 106 7.99 23.11 -2.15
CA ASP A 106 6.99 24.02 -2.72
C ASP A 106 6.31 24.84 -1.61
N THR A 107 6.72 26.11 -1.50
CA THR A 107 6.17 27.06 -0.51
C THR A 107 4.71 27.40 -0.76
N LYS A 108 4.24 27.34 -2.03
CA LYS A 108 2.82 27.56 -2.36
C LYS A 108 1.99 26.39 -1.91
N ARG A 109 2.47 25.15 -2.17
CA ARG A 109 1.83 23.93 -1.67
C ARG A 109 1.78 23.90 -0.14
N TYR A 110 2.90 24.27 0.52
CA TYR A 110 2.96 24.40 1.98
C TYR A 110 1.87 25.33 2.51
N ALA A 111 1.70 26.51 1.89
CA ALA A 111 0.67 27.47 2.28
C ALA A 111 -0.75 26.93 2.03
N ALA A 112 -1.00 26.27 0.91
CA ALA A 112 -2.30 25.67 0.60
C ALA A 112 -2.66 24.53 1.58
N LEU A 113 -1.69 23.68 1.95
CA LEU A 113 -1.90 22.59 2.90
C LEU A 113 -2.16 23.08 4.34
N ARG A 114 -1.78 24.30 4.70
CA ARG A 114 -2.16 24.94 5.98
C ARG A 114 -3.68 24.98 6.14
N ASP A 115 -4.38 25.38 5.08
CA ASP A 115 -5.84 25.51 5.10
C ASP A 115 -6.55 24.14 5.14
N VAL A 116 -5.86 23.11 4.63
CA VAL A 116 -6.34 21.72 4.66
C VAL A 116 -6.20 21.12 6.05
N PHE A 117 -4.99 21.13 6.61
CA PHE A 117 -4.69 20.47 7.88
C PHE A 117 -5.08 21.28 9.11
N ARG A 118 -5.13 22.63 9.00
CA ARG A 118 -5.56 23.57 10.05
C ARG A 118 -4.87 23.38 11.40
N LEU A 119 -3.57 23.06 11.36
CA LEU A 119 -2.75 22.91 12.54
C LEU A 119 -2.03 24.22 12.86
N ASP A 120 -1.80 24.49 14.15
CA ASP A 120 -0.95 25.61 14.60
C ASP A 120 0.52 25.29 14.29
N GLU A 121 1.06 25.90 13.24
CA GLU A 121 2.44 25.66 12.78
C GLU A 121 3.53 26.13 13.78
N SER A 122 3.15 26.92 14.80
CA SER A 122 4.04 27.40 15.87
C SER A 122 4.05 26.52 17.11
N MET A 123 3.09 25.59 17.22
CA MET A 123 3.00 24.65 18.33
C MET A 123 4.05 23.53 18.19
N PRO A 124 4.80 23.20 19.26
CA PRO A 124 5.71 22.07 19.26
C PRO A 124 4.99 20.74 18.97
N LEU A 125 5.53 19.92 18.05
CA LEU A 125 4.93 18.67 17.59
C LEU A 125 4.62 17.68 18.74
N ARG A 126 5.43 17.67 19.81
CA ARG A 126 5.21 16.85 21.01
C ARG A 126 3.89 17.14 21.75
N ARG A 127 3.26 18.30 21.49
CA ARG A 127 1.96 18.69 22.06
C ARG A 127 0.79 18.22 21.21
N PHE A 128 1.04 17.77 20.00
CA PHE A 128 0.01 17.24 19.13
C PHE A 128 -0.36 15.81 19.53
N SER A 129 -1.63 15.44 19.32
CA SER A 129 -2.03 14.05 19.35
C SER A 129 -1.32 13.26 18.25
N ARG A 130 -1.28 11.92 18.35
CA ARG A 130 -0.67 11.07 17.29
C ARG A 130 -1.25 11.35 15.90
N GLY A 131 -2.58 11.51 15.79
CA GLY A 131 -3.23 11.87 14.54
C GLY A 131 -2.77 13.25 14.02
N MET A 132 -2.73 14.27 14.88
CA MET A 132 -2.23 15.60 14.49
C MET A 132 -0.75 15.57 14.06
N GLN A 133 0.07 14.72 14.70
CA GLN A 133 1.47 14.53 14.27
C GLN A 133 1.55 13.90 12.88
N LYS A 134 0.69 12.92 12.56
CA LYS A 134 0.59 12.35 11.22
C LYS A 134 0.16 13.40 10.18
N HIS A 135 -0.83 14.25 10.51
CA HIS A 135 -1.21 15.38 9.65
C HIS A 135 -0.03 16.32 9.38
N ALA A 136 0.72 16.68 10.42
CA ALA A 136 1.91 17.53 10.28
C ALA A 136 2.98 16.85 9.41
N ALA A 137 3.20 15.54 9.56
CA ALA A 137 4.11 14.77 8.73
C ALA A 137 3.70 14.77 7.26
N PHE A 138 2.40 14.57 6.95
CA PHE A 138 1.89 14.66 5.58
C PHE A 138 2.00 16.08 5.02
N TRP A 139 1.65 17.10 5.81
CA TRP A 139 1.82 18.50 5.38
C TRP A 139 3.25 18.77 4.92
N LEU A 140 4.22 18.38 5.74
CA LEU A 140 5.64 18.57 5.42
C LEU A 140 6.08 17.72 4.22
N ALA A 141 5.74 16.43 4.21
CA ALA A 141 6.14 15.49 3.16
C ALA A 141 5.60 15.88 1.78
N LEU A 142 4.31 16.24 1.68
CA LEU A 142 3.71 16.69 0.42
C LEU A 142 4.25 18.04 -0.04
N SER A 143 4.69 18.90 0.90
CA SER A 143 5.34 20.17 0.56
C SER A 143 6.74 19.99 -0.03
N MET A 144 7.42 18.88 0.25
CA MET A 144 8.75 18.58 -0.32
C MET A 144 8.68 18.23 -1.82
N ARG A 145 7.50 17.92 -2.39
CA ARG A 145 7.32 17.49 -3.78
C ARG A 145 8.27 16.34 -4.15
N PRO A 146 8.25 15.24 -3.41
CA PRO A 146 9.16 14.14 -3.65
C PRO A 146 8.81 13.42 -4.95
N ASP A 147 9.81 12.84 -5.63
CA ASP A 147 9.56 11.91 -6.75
C ASP A 147 9.08 10.55 -6.23
N TYR A 148 9.48 10.21 -5.00
CA TYR A 148 9.15 8.95 -4.33
C TYR A 148 8.66 9.24 -2.92
N LEU A 149 7.44 8.81 -2.61
CA LEU A 149 6.83 8.96 -1.28
C LEU A 149 6.72 7.59 -0.62
N VAL A 150 7.42 7.40 0.48
CA VAL A 150 7.47 6.14 1.23
C VAL A 150 6.77 6.32 2.56
N LEU A 151 5.75 5.51 2.82
CA LEU A 151 4.83 5.65 3.93
C LEU A 151 4.78 4.35 4.75
N ASP A 152 5.14 4.40 6.03
CA ASP A 152 5.12 3.24 6.92
C ASP A 152 3.94 3.35 7.88
N GLU A 153 2.90 2.51 7.71
CA GLU A 153 1.62 2.51 8.47
C GLU A 153 1.03 3.93 8.64
N PRO A 154 0.90 4.72 7.56
CA PRO A 154 0.71 6.17 7.66
C PRO A 154 -0.66 6.60 8.19
N VAL A 155 -1.69 5.79 7.97
CA VAL A 155 -3.09 6.13 8.30
C VAL A 155 -3.62 5.37 9.51
N ASP A 156 -2.80 4.54 10.14
CA ASP A 156 -3.19 3.85 11.36
C ASP A 156 -3.56 4.85 12.46
N GLY A 157 -4.74 4.65 13.08
CA GLY A 157 -5.28 5.53 14.11
C GLY A 157 -5.83 6.88 13.63
N LEU A 158 -5.96 7.11 12.31
CA LEU A 158 -6.66 8.27 11.75
C LEU A 158 -8.15 7.98 11.59
N ASP A 159 -8.97 9.03 11.77
CA ASP A 159 -10.39 8.93 11.46
C ASP A 159 -10.63 8.80 9.93
N PRO A 160 -11.77 8.20 9.52
CA PRO A 160 -12.04 7.91 8.10
C PRO A 160 -12.09 9.16 7.19
N VAL A 161 -12.50 10.32 7.72
CA VAL A 161 -12.61 11.55 6.93
C VAL A 161 -11.21 12.07 6.59
N MET A 162 -10.33 12.14 7.60
CA MET A 162 -8.96 12.58 7.41
C MET A 162 -8.16 11.60 6.56
N ARG A 163 -8.40 10.28 6.70
CA ARG A 163 -7.79 9.28 5.84
C ARG A 163 -8.11 9.52 4.37
N ARG A 164 -9.39 9.71 4.02
CA ARG A 164 -9.80 10.02 2.65
C ARG A 164 -9.17 11.31 2.12
N GLN A 165 -9.10 12.36 2.95
CA GLN A 165 -8.49 13.63 2.56
C GLN A 165 -7.00 13.47 2.25
N ILE A 166 -6.26 12.74 3.09
CA ILE A 166 -4.84 12.45 2.86
C ILE A 166 -4.65 11.67 1.56
N TRP A 167 -5.44 10.62 1.34
CA TRP A 167 -5.33 9.82 0.13
C TRP A 167 -5.67 10.61 -1.12
N SER A 168 -6.67 11.50 -1.07
CA SER A 168 -6.97 12.41 -2.18
C SER A 168 -5.75 13.28 -2.55
N LEU A 169 -5.04 13.84 -1.55
CA LEU A 169 -3.83 14.64 -1.78
C LEU A 169 -2.68 13.81 -2.36
N VAL A 170 -2.52 12.56 -1.91
CA VAL A 170 -1.49 11.64 -2.42
C VAL A 170 -1.79 11.28 -3.88
N VAL A 171 -3.04 10.89 -4.20
CA VAL A 171 -3.46 10.56 -5.56
C VAL A 171 -3.35 11.78 -6.50
N GLU A 172 -3.65 12.99 -6.02
CA GLU A 172 -3.42 14.24 -6.76
C GLU A 172 -1.94 14.41 -7.13
N ASP A 173 -1.02 14.14 -6.20
CA ASP A 173 0.42 14.24 -6.45
C ASP A 173 0.92 13.13 -7.41
N VAL A 174 0.35 11.92 -7.35
CA VAL A 174 0.61 10.85 -8.32
C VAL A 174 0.17 11.25 -9.72
N ALA A 175 -1.08 11.69 -9.86
CA ALA A 175 -1.65 12.05 -11.16
C ALA A 175 -1.02 13.32 -11.76
N GLY A 176 -0.73 14.33 -10.92
CA GLY A 176 -0.25 15.62 -11.38
C GLY A 176 1.27 15.71 -11.56
N TYR A 177 2.06 14.93 -10.80
CA TYR A 177 3.52 15.04 -10.78
C TYR A 177 4.24 13.72 -11.07
N GLY A 178 3.51 12.62 -11.23
CA GLY A 178 4.09 11.30 -11.45
C GLY A 178 4.83 10.76 -10.22
N THR A 179 4.43 11.19 -9.03
CA THR A 179 5.01 10.71 -7.76
C THR A 179 4.80 9.20 -7.64
N THR A 180 5.84 8.47 -7.33
CA THR A 180 5.78 7.03 -7.04
C THR A 180 5.56 6.84 -5.56
N VAL A 181 4.55 6.08 -5.15
CA VAL A 181 4.18 5.91 -3.75
C VAL A 181 4.34 4.45 -3.34
N LEU A 182 5.02 4.22 -2.21
CA LEU A 182 5.02 2.94 -1.51
C LEU A 182 4.37 3.16 -0.15
N VAL A 183 3.31 2.43 0.13
CA VAL A 183 2.62 2.49 1.41
C VAL A 183 2.58 1.10 2.05
N SER A 184 3.04 0.97 3.31
CA SER A 184 2.84 -0.25 4.08
C SER A 184 1.56 -0.19 4.89
N SER A 185 0.89 -1.33 5.00
CA SER A 185 -0.23 -1.53 5.93
C SER A 185 -0.29 -2.99 6.38
N HIS A 186 -0.86 -3.22 7.54
CA HIS A 186 -1.28 -4.55 7.97
C HIS A 186 -2.75 -4.83 7.62
N ASN A 187 -3.46 -3.85 7.02
CA ASN A 187 -4.87 -3.92 6.67
C ASN A 187 -5.06 -3.63 5.17
N LEU A 188 -5.51 -4.63 4.42
CA LEU A 188 -5.76 -4.54 2.98
C LEU A 188 -6.84 -3.52 2.61
N ARG A 189 -7.89 -3.40 3.44
CA ARG A 189 -9.01 -2.47 3.18
C ARG A 189 -8.57 -1.02 3.10
N GLU A 190 -7.49 -0.68 3.82
CA GLU A 190 -6.96 0.69 3.81
C GLU A 190 -6.32 1.07 2.48
N LEU A 191 -5.90 0.07 1.71
CA LEU A 191 -5.16 0.22 0.46
C LEU A 191 -6.02 0.01 -0.78
N GLU A 192 -7.19 -0.62 -0.62
CA GLU A 192 -8.07 -1.02 -1.73
C GLU A 192 -8.47 0.14 -2.64
N ASP A 193 -8.74 1.30 -2.04
CA ASP A 193 -9.22 2.49 -2.77
C ASP A 193 -8.11 3.30 -3.44
N ILE A 194 -6.83 3.01 -3.17
CA ILE A 194 -5.73 3.89 -3.58
C ILE A 194 -4.61 3.21 -4.34
N CYS A 195 -4.40 1.90 -4.12
CA CYS A 195 -3.30 1.18 -4.75
C CYS A 195 -3.67 0.69 -6.15
N ASP A 196 -2.69 0.70 -7.04
CA ASP A 196 -2.75 0.05 -8.35
C ASP A 196 -1.91 -1.24 -8.40
N HIS A 197 -0.99 -1.40 -7.43
CA HIS A 197 -0.16 -2.59 -7.23
C HIS A 197 -0.13 -2.99 -5.77
N VAL A 198 -0.04 -4.29 -5.51
CA VAL A 198 0.04 -4.84 -4.16
C VAL A 198 1.08 -5.95 -4.07
N GLY A 199 1.86 -5.90 -2.99
CA GLY A 199 2.77 -6.97 -2.59
C GLY A 199 2.45 -7.48 -1.20
N ILE A 200 2.39 -8.80 -1.01
CA ILE A 200 2.20 -9.43 0.30
C ILE A 200 3.51 -10.00 0.80
N MET A 201 3.91 -9.51 1.97
CA MET A 201 5.09 -10.00 2.68
C MET A 201 4.74 -10.94 3.82
N HIS A 202 5.50 -12.01 3.93
CA HIS A 202 5.47 -12.90 5.08
C HIS A 202 6.87 -13.37 5.45
N ARG A 203 7.24 -13.23 6.75
CA ARG A 203 8.53 -13.68 7.30
C ARG A 203 9.75 -13.23 6.48
N GLY A 204 9.73 -11.99 6.01
CA GLY A 204 10.85 -11.39 5.28
C GLY A 204 10.91 -11.71 3.79
N ARG A 205 9.95 -12.46 3.25
CA ARG A 205 9.85 -12.83 1.83
C ARG A 205 8.61 -12.23 1.18
N MET A 206 8.64 -12.01 -0.12
CA MET A 206 7.46 -11.69 -0.92
C MET A 206 6.72 -12.99 -1.24
N LEU A 207 5.43 -13.06 -0.89
CA LEU A 207 4.55 -14.18 -1.25
C LEU A 207 3.86 -13.95 -2.57
N LEU A 208 3.41 -12.72 -2.79
CA LEU A 208 2.67 -12.33 -3.97
C LEU A 208 2.99 -10.88 -4.32
N GLU A 209 3.14 -10.59 -5.61
CA GLU A 209 3.29 -9.23 -6.15
C GLU A 209 2.53 -9.17 -7.47
N ARG A 210 1.49 -8.31 -7.55
CA ARG A 210 0.61 -8.17 -8.72
C ARG A 210 0.05 -6.76 -8.83
N SER A 211 -0.35 -6.38 -10.04
CA SER A 211 -1.24 -5.25 -10.25
C SER A 211 -2.67 -5.62 -9.82
N LEU A 212 -3.45 -4.64 -9.39
CA LEU A 212 -4.85 -4.87 -9.03
C LEU A 212 -5.69 -5.26 -10.25
N ALA A 213 -5.38 -4.69 -11.42
CA ALA A 213 -6.02 -5.06 -12.67
C ALA A 213 -5.87 -6.57 -12.97
N GLU A 214 -4.63 -7.09 -12.91
CA GLU A 214 -4.38 -8.54 -13.10
C GLU A 214 -5.12 -9.41 -12.08
N LEU A 215 -5.25 -8.94 -10.84
CA LEU A 215 -5.96 -9.69 -9.81
C LEU A 215 -7.48 -9.68 -10.06
N GLN A 216 -8.04 -8.55 -10.45
CA GLN A 216 -9.47 -8.40 -10.71
C GLN A 216 -9.93 -9.14 -11.97
N ASP A 217 -9.07 -9.21 -13.00
CA ASP A 217 -9.37 -9.90 -14.26
C ASP A 217 -9.45 -11.44 -14.11
N ASN A 218 -8.91 -11.99 -13.03
CA ASN A 218 -8.85 -13.43 -12.80
C ASN A 218 -9.95 -13.99 -11.89
N PHE A 219 -10.75 -13.12 -11.25
CA PHE A 219 -11.75 -13.53 -10.28
C PHE A 219 -13.07 -12.81 -10.47
N VAL A 220 -14.16 -13.55 -10.36
CA VAL A 220 -15.52 -13.02 -10.46
C VAL A 220 -16.32 -13.45 -9.25
N LYS A 221 -16.97 -12.48 -8.61
CA LYS A 221 -17.98 -12.74 -7.58
C LYS A 221 -19.35 -12.56 -8.19
N VAL A 222 -20.20 -13.55 -8.02
CA VAL A 222 -21.54 -13.57 -8.59
C VAL A 222 -22.56 -13.81 -7.49
N GLN A 223 -23.62 -13.01 -7.45
CA GLN A 223 -24.84 -13.34 -6.72
C GLN A 223 -25.87 -13.91 -7.70
N LEU A 224 -26.32 -15.11 -7.43
CA LEU A 224 -27.13 -15.89 -8.34
C LEU A 224 -28.36 -16.44 -7.64
N VAL A 225 -29.50 -16.42 -8.35
CA VAL A 225 -30.71 -17.21 -7.99
C VAL A 225 -31.08 -18.03 -9.21
N THR A 226 -30.94 -19.33 -9.11
CA THR A 226 -31.27 -20.28 -10.19
C THR A 226 -31.97 -21.51 -9.65
N GLU A 227 -32.84 -22.10 -10.46
CA GLU A 227 -33.44 -23.43 -10.21
C GLU A 227 -32.71 -24.52 -11.02
N HIS A 228 -31.77 -24.14 -11.87
CA HIS A 228 -30.98 -25.04 -12.70
C HIS A 228 -29.60 -25.31 -12.11
N PRO A 229 -29.01 -26.49 -12.34
CA PRO A 229 -27.65 -26.77 -11.94
C PRO A 229 -26.67 -25.79 -12.67
N LEU A 230 -25.59 -25.43 -11.99
CA LEU A 230 -24.52 -24.61 -12.56
C LEU A 230 -23.82 -25.35 -13.71
N PRO A 231 -23.39 -24.66 -14.76
CA PRO A 231 -22.57 -25.25 -15.82
C PRO A 231 -21.32 -25.89 -15.24
N PRO A 232 -20.97 -27.13 -15.63
CA PRO A 232 -19.81 -27.86 -15.11
C PRO A 232 -18.47 -27.25 -15.57
N SER A 233 -18.49 -26.34 -16.55
CA SER A 233 -17.33 -25.59 -17.04
C SER A 233 -16.86 -24.50 -16.07
N LEU A 234 -17.73 -24.05 -15.16
CA LEU A 234 -17.40 -23.00 -14.20
C LEU A 234 -16.42 -23.49 -13.14
N HIS A 235 -15.32 -22.77 -13.00
CA HIS A 235 -14.34 -23.05 -11.95
C HIS A 235 -14.71 -22.36 -10.64
N VAL A 236 -15.59 -23.00 -9.86
CA VAL A 236 -16.07 -22.48 -8.56
C VAL A 236 -14.99 -22.67 -7.51
N LEU A 237 -14.53 -21.57 -6.91
CA LEU A 237 -13.56 -21.55 -5.81
C LEU A 237 -14.25 -21.55 -4.45
N HIS A 238 -15.38 -20.85 -4.38
CA HIS A 238 -16.20 -20.78 -3.16
C HIS A 238 -17.68 -20.63 -3.52
N GLU A 239 -18.51 -21.27 -2.68
CA GLU A 239 -19.95 -21.16 -2.74
C GLU A 239 -20.51 -20.93 -1.35
N SER A 240 -21.42 -19.99 -1.22
CA SER A 240 -22.21 -19.77 0.00
C SER A 240 -23.65 -19.44 -0.37
N THR A 241 -24.59 -19.84 0.47
CA THR A 241 -26.02 -19.66 0.22
C THR A 241 -26.68 -18.94 1.38
N LEU A 242 -27.40 -17.87 1.09
CA LEU A 242 -28.24 -17.15 2.04
C LEU A 242 -29.70 -17.10 1.51
N GLY A 243 -30.57 -17.91 2.09
CA GLY A 243 -31.94 -18.07 1.61
C GLY A 243 -31.95 -18.69 0.21
N ARG A 244 -32.41 -17.93 -0.81
CA ARG A 244 -32.39 -18.37 -2.22
C ARG A 244 -31.21 -17.82 -3.01
N VAL A 245 -30.42 -16.90 -2.42
CA VAL A 245 -29.29 -16.27 -3.09
C VAL A 245 -28.03 -17.10 -2.87
N GLN A 246 -27.44 -17.56 -3.94
CA GLN A 246 -26.13 -18.20 -3.97
C GLN A 246 -25.08 -17.10 -4.26
N THR A 247 -24.03 -17.05 -3.48
CA THR A 247 -22.86 -16.23 -3.76
C THR A 247 -21.73 -17.14 -4.17
N LEU A 248 -21.27 -16.98 -5.41
CA LEU A 248 -20.19 -17.76 -5.99
C LEU A 248 -18.94 -16.89 -6.15
N ILE A 249 -17.77 -17.46 -5.91
CA ILE A 249 -16.51 -16.89 -6.33
C ILE A 249 -15.90 -17.85 -7.35
N LEU A 250 -15.67 -17.32 -8.53
CA LEU A 250 -15.27 -18.08 -9.71
C LEU A 250 -13.90 -17.58 -10.18
N ARG A 251 -13.09 -18.50 -10.70
CA ARG A 251 -11.87 -18.15 -11.43
C ARG A 251 -12.20 -18.09 -12.91
N GLY A 252 -11.91 -16.97 -13.56
CA GLY A 252 -12.12 -16.79 -14.99
C GLY A 252 -12.31 -15.32 -15.36
N ASP A 253 -12.37 -15.08 -16.65
CA ASP A 253 -12.69 -13.78 -17.21
C ASP A 253 -14.16 -13.42 -16.95
N PRO A 254 -14.47 -12.21 -16.46
CA PRO A 254 -15.83 -11.78 -16.11
C PRO A 254 -16.84 -11.92 -17.24
N GLN A 255 -16.44 -11.65 -18.49
CA GLN A 255 -17.32 -11.71 -19.63
C GLN A 255 -17.68 -13.17 -19.98
N THR A 256 -16.70 -14.05 -20.01
CA THR A 256 -16.87 -15.49 -20.26
C THR A 256 -17.77 -16.13 -19.18
N VAL A 257 -17.52 -15.79 -17.90
CA VAL A 257 -18.33 -16.29 -16.77
C VAL A 257 -19.77 -15.81 -16.89
N ALA A 258 -19.99 -14.55 -17.26
CA ALA A 258 -21.34 -14.01 -17.44
C ALA A 258 -22.11 -14.73 -18.56
N GLU A 259 -21.45 -15.00 -19.70
CA GLU A 259 -22.04 -15.72 -20.83
C GLU A 259 -22.40 -17.16 -20.47
N GLU A 260 -21.51 -17.87 -19.75
CA GLU A 260 -21.79 -19.24 -19.27
C GLU A 260 -22.94 -19.30 -18.27
N LEU A 261 -23.01 -18.35 -17.34
CA LEU A 261 -24.10 -18.26 -16.37
C LEU A 261 -25.45 -17.92 -17.02
N ALA A 262 -25.45 -17.05 -18.05
CA ALA A 262 -26.64 -16.71 -18.80
C ALA A 262 -27.31 -17.92 -19.47
N ALA A 263 -26.53 -18.94 -19.86
CA ALA A 263 -27.02 -20.18 -20.41
C ALA A 263 -27.89 -20.98 -19.45
N SER A 264 -27.75 -20.78 -18.12
CA SER A 264 -28.57 -21.39 -17.08
C SER A 264 -29.89 -20.65 -16.84
N ALA A 265 -30.20 -19.59 -17.58
CA ALA A 265 -31.38 -18.73 -17.45
C ALA A 265 -31.69 -18.38 -15.97
N PRO A 266 -30.79 -17.80 -15.22
CA PRO A 266 -30.99 -17.47 -13.82
C PRO A 266 -32.06 -16.41 -13.63
N MET A 267 -32.82 -16.47 -12.51
CA MET A 267 -33.79 -15.45 -12.13
C MET A 267 -33.10 -14.14 -11.72
N LEU A 268 -31.91 -14.25 -11.15
CA LEU A 268 -31.02 -13.15 -10.76
C LEU A 268 -29.59 -13.55 -11.05
N CYS A 269 -28.79 -12.66 -11.64
CA CYS A 269 -27.35 -12.82 -11.83
C CYS A 269 -26.68 -11.46 -11.78
N ASP A 270 -26.07 -11.14 -10.65
CA ASP A 270 -25.34 -9.89 -10.44
C ASP A 270 -23.85 -10.16 -10.27
N LEU A 271 -23.02 -9.52 -11.10
CA LEU A 271 -21.59 -9.52 -10.93
C LEU A 271 -21.19 -8.44 -9.93
N LEU A 272 -20.46 -8.82 -8.92
CA LEU A 272 -19.99 -7.94 -7.86
C LEU A 272 -18.46 -7.82 -7.90
N PRO A 273 -17.90 -6.66 -7.53
CA PRO A 273 -16.46 -6.56 -7.34
C PRO A 273 -16.04 -7.42 -6.14
N LEU A 274 -14.90 -8.12 -6.27
CA LEU A 274 -14.26 -8.74 -5.12
C LEU A 274 -13.45 -7.70 -4.36
N SER A 275 -13.48 -7.81 -3.03
CA SER A 275 -12.53 -7.07 -2.19
C SER A 275 -11.13 -7.65 -2.33
N LEU A 276 -10.11 -6.84 -2.06
CA LEU A 276 -8.73 -7.32 -2.04
C LEU A 276 -8.54 -8.49 -1.06
N GLU A 277 -9.22 -8.46 0.09
CA GLU A 277 -9.17 -9.56 1.05
C GLU A 277 -9.70 -10.87 0.45
N GLU A 278 -10.82 -10.82 -0.25
CA GLU A 278 -11.39 -12.00 -0.93
C GLU A 278 -10.44 -12.53 -2.00
N ILE A 279 -9.91 -11.65 -2.85
CA ILE A 279 -8.95 -12.04 -3.91
C ILE A 279 -7.75 -12.76 -3.29
N PHE A 280 -7.19 -12.23 -2.22
CA PHE A 280 -6.01 -12.83 -1.58
C PHE A 280 -6.31 -14.14 -0.87
N ILE A 281 -7.50 -14.30 -0.26
CA ILE A 281 -7.93 -15.58 0.34
C ILE A 281 -7.90 -16.68 -0.73
N TYR A 282 -8.40 -16.40 -1.92
CA TYR A 282 -8.51 -17.39 -2.99
C TYR A 282 -7.21 -17.56 -3.78
N GLU A 283 -6.41 -16.53 -3.96
CA GLU A 283 -5.10 -16.62 -4.63
C GLU A 283 -4.08 -17.39 -3.76
N LEU A 284 -4.03 -17.13 -2.46
CA LEU A 284 -3.10 -17.77 -1.53
C LEU A 284 -3.64 -19.06 -0.92
N GLY A 285 -4.95 -19.27 -0.89
CA GLY A 285 -5.57 -20.46 -0.28
C GLY A 285 -5.12 -21.78 -0.89
N GLY A 286 -4.69 -21.77 -2.17
CA GLY A 286 -4.08 -22.91 -2.85
C GLY A 286 -2.62 -23.19 -2.45
N THR A 287 -1.95 -22.29 -1.71
CA THR A 287 -0.53 -22.40 -1.37
C THR A 287 -0.25 -22.94 0.03
N GLY A 288 -1.30 -23.36 0.77
CA GLY A 288 -1.16 -23.92 2.12
C GLY A 288 -0.90 -22.91 3.23
N TYR A 289 -1.04 -21.60 2.94
CA TYR A 289 -0.96 -20.55 3.94
C TYR A 289 -2.33 -20.32 4.59
N ASP A 290 -2.35 -20.19 5.92
CA ASP A 290 -3.54 -19.75 6.64
C ASP A 290 -3.72 -18.25 6.47
N VAL A 291 -4.44 -17.87 5.41
CA VAL A 291 -4.61 -16.47 4.97
C VAL A 291 -5.29 -15.63 6.05
N LYS A 292 -6.14 -16.23 6.90
CA LYS A 292 -6.79 -15.52 8.02
C LYS A 292 -5.78 -14.92 9.00
N ASN A 293 -4.62 -15.56 9.18
CA ASN A 293 -3.55 -15.04 10.04
C ASN A 293 -2.59 -14.07 9.35
N LEU A 294 -2.74 -13.85 8.03
CA LEU A 294 -1.88 -12.98 7.24
C LEU A 294 -2.52 -11.61 6.96
N VAL A 295 -3.85 -11.57 6.91
CA VAL A 295 -4.62 -10.44 6.36
C VAL A 295 -5.60 -9.85 7.39
N LEU A 296 -5.96 -10.61 8.42
CA LEU A 296 -6.78 -10.20 9.56
C LEU A 296 -5.92 -10.09 10.81
#